data_9f5ac9885e27f9c54fadfeb34d1ff9dd
#
_entry.id   9f5ac9885e27f9c54fadfeb34d1ff9dd
#
_cell.length_a   1.000
_cell.length_b   1.000
_cell.length_c   1.000
_cell.angle_alpha   90.00
_cell.angle_beta   90.00
_cell.angle_gamma   90.00
#
_symmetry.space_group_name_H-M   'P 1'
#
loop_
_entity.id
_entity.type
_entity.pdbx_description
1 polymer ?
#
loop_
_entity_poly.entity_id
_entity_poly.type
_entity_poly.pdbx_seq_one_letter_code
_entity_poly.pdbx_strand_id
1 'polypeptide(L)'
;MLKKMRRRFILAAMTAVFTIVAMLSVCVCIWFYQSNITRLDMTLRGILVSEQHQRDPFADGFPGGDDRVSPERPYMTRFFSVTFSDAGTVSHTSRDYIASVSDEEAVQYAEEAVARGREFGFYKGYRYIVSQGDIVTVVFL
;
A
#
# COMPACT_ATOMS: atom_id res chain seq x y z
N MET A 1 -55.76 16.41 -13.13
CA MET A 1 -55.09 15.08 -13.13
C MET A 1 -53.71 15.09 -13.79
N LEU A 2 -53.47 15.80 -14.86
CA LEU A 2 -52.19 15.86 -15.62
C LEU A 2 -50.98 16.32 -14.78
N LYS A 3 -51.09 17.29 -13.88
CA LYS A 3 -49.98 17.78 -13.05
C LYS A 3 -49.41 16.72 -12.09
N LYS A 4 -50.25 15.82 -11.57
CA LYS A 4 -49.84 14.73 -10.69
C LYS A 4 -49.10 13.63 -11.41
N MET A 5 -49.51 13.29 -12.63
CA MET A 5 -48.81 12.33 -13.50
C MET A 5 -47.45 12.86 -13.92
N ARG A 6 -47.34 14.12 -14.31
CA ARG A 6 -46.07 14.75 -14.73
C ARG A 6 -45.05 14.78 -13.60
N ARG A 7 -45.46 15.07 -12.35
CA ARG A 7 -44.56 15.02 -11.18
C ARG A 7 -44.03 13.60 -10.90
N ARG A 8 -44.91 12.60 -10.98
CA ARG A 8 -44.50 11.20 -10.75
C ARG A 8 -43.52 10.73 -11.82
N PHE A 9 -43.69 11.11 -13.06
CA PHE A 9 -42.80 10.78 -14.15
C PHE A 9 -41.41 11.44 -13.99
N ILE A 10 -41.39 12.73 -13.62
CA ILE A 10 -40.13 13.46 -13.36
C ILE A 10 -39.38 12.84 -12.16
N LEU A 11 -40.10 12.55 -11.06
CA LEU A 11 -39.50 11.90 -9.91
C LEU A 11 -38.92 10.52 -10.26
N ALA A 12 -39.66 9.70 -11.00
CA ALA A 12 -39.17 8.38 -11.43
C ALA A 12 -37.93 8.50 -12.33
N ALA A 13 -37.89 9.43 -13.28
CA ALA A 13 -36.74 9.68 -14.12
C ALA A 13 -35.52 10.17 -13.33
N MET A 14 -35.71 11.10 -12.38
CA MET A 14 -34.65 11.60 -11.54
C MET A 14 -34.09 10.53 -10.60
N THR A 15 -34.93 9.69 -10.00
CA THR A 15 -34.47 8.58 -9.16
C THR A 15 -33.71 7.55 -9.97
N ALA A 16 -34.13 7.22 -11.17
CA ALA A 16 -33.41 6.29 -12.05
C ALA A 16 -32.00 6.82 -12.41
N VAL A 17 -31.90 8.07 -12.84
CA VAL A 17 -30.62 8.71 -13.17
C VAL A 17 -29.72 8.76 -11.93
N PHE A 18 -30.26 9.16 -10.78
CA PHE A 18 -29.48 9.23 -9.54
C PHE A 18 -28.94 7.85 -9.12
N THR A 19 -29.76 6.80 -9.26
CA THR A 19 -29.34 5.42 -8.94
C THR A 19 -28.21 4.97 -9.84
N ILE A 20 -28.29 5.24 -11.15
CA ILE A 20 -27.22 4.88 -12.10
C ILE A 20 -25.92 5.62 -11.77
N VAL A 21 -26.00 6.94 -11.52
CA VAL A 21 -24.80 7.74 -11.17
C VAL A 21 -24.18 7.26 -9.86
N ALA A 22 -25.01 6.97 -8.84
CA ALA A 22 -24.50 6.44 -7.57
C ALA A 22 -23.82 5.08 -7.74
N MET A 23 -24.39 4.19 -8.54
CA MET A 23 -23.80 2.87 -8.81
C MET A 23 -22.45 2.98 -9.55
N LEU A 24 -22.39 3.82 -10.57
CA LEU A 24 -21.13 4.08 -11.30
C LEU A 24 -20.06 4.68 -10.38
N SER A 25 -20.44 5.63 -9.53
CA SER A 25 -19.52 6.25 -8.56
C SER A 25 -18.90 5.22 -7.62
N VAL A 26 -19.73 4.32 -7.07
CA VAL A 26 -19.24 3.23 -6.20
C VAL A 26 -18.28 2.29 -6.95
N CYS A 27 -18.63 1.90 -8.18
CA CYS A 27 -17.76 1.04 -8.99
C CYS A 27 -16.40 1.69 -9.26
N VAL A 28 -16.38 2.98 -9.62
CA VAL A 28 -15.13 3.73 -9.85
C VAL A 28 -14.30 3.83 -8.57
N CYS A 29 -14.93 4.12 -7.43
CA CYS A 29 -14.23 4.17 -6.14
C CYS A 29 -13.58 2.84 -5.78
N ILE A 30 -14.29 1.71 -5.95
CA ILE A 30 -13.75 0.38 -5.66
C ILE A 30 -12.58 0.07 -6.60
N TRP A 31 -12.74 0.32 -7.89
CA TRP A 31 -11.69 0.07 -8.87
C TRP A 31 -10.43 0.90 -8.60
N PHE A 32 -10.60 2.18 -8.29
CA PHE A 32 -9.49 3.08 -7.96
C PHE A 32 -8.78 2.64 -6.67
N TYR A 33 -9.54 2.24 -5.65
CA TYR A 33 -8.99 1.73 -4.40
C TYR A 33 -8.14 0.46 -4.62
N GLN A 34 -8.65 -0.51 -5.37
CA GLN A 34 -7.91 -1.74 -5.69
C GLN A 34 -6.67 -1.47 -6.53
N SER A 35 -6.76 -0.59 -7.51
CA SER A 35 -5.62 -0.21 -8.35
C SER A 35 -4.49 0.42 -7.54
N ASN A 36 -4.82 1.28 -6.58
CA ASN A 36 -3.82 1.90 -5.70
C ASN A 36 -3.14 0.87 -4.78
N ILE A 37 -3.91 -0.04 -4.19
CA ILE A 37 -3.34 -1.10 -3.33
C ILE A 37 -2.38 -1.99 -4.12
N THR A 38 -2.76 -2.41 -5.32
CA THR A 38 -1.89 -3.26 -6.15
C THR A 38 -0.56 -2.57 -6.48
N ARG A 39 -0.57 -1.26 -6.74
CA ARG A 39 0.66 -0.48 -6.97
C ARG A 39 1.54 -0.45 -5.73
N LEU A 40 0.97 -0.24 -4.53
CA LEU A 40 1.71 -0.26 -3.27
C LEU A 40 2.32 -1.64 -3.01
N ASP A 41 1.58 -2.70 -3.26
CA ASP A 41 2.06 -4.08 -3.08
C ASP A 41 3.22 -4.42 -4.02
N MET A 42 3.17 -3.97 -5.27
CA MET A 42 4.29 -4.12 -6.21
C MET A 42 5.53 -3.34 -5.76
N THR A 43 5.35 -2.12 -5.25
CA THR A 43 6.43 -1.31 -4.70
C THR A 43 7.07 -1.99 -3.49
N LEU A 44 6.26 -2.48 -2.55
CA LEU A 44 6.74 -3.20 -1.37
C LEU A 44 7.52 -4.47 -1.73
N ARG A 45 7.03 -5.24 -2.70
CA ARG A 45 7.76 -6.43 -3.20
C ARG A 45 9.10 -6.06 -3.83
N GLY A 46 9.16 -4.98 -4.58
CA GLY A 46 10.40 -4.47 -5.17
C GLY A 46 11.43 -4.10 -4.09
N ILE A 47 11.01 -3.35 -3.07
CA ILE A 47 11.86 -2.97 -1.94
C ILE A 47 12.33 -4.22 -1.17
N LEU A 48 11.43 -5.16 -0.88
CA LEU A 48 11.74 -6.38 -0.17
C LEU A 48 12.83 -7.20 -0.86
N VAL A 49 12.70 -7.40 -2.18
CA VAL A 49 13.70 -8.15 -2.98
C VAL A 49 15.05 -7.46 -2.95
N SER A 50 15.07 -6.13 -2.99
CA SER A 50 16.31 -5.34 -2.94
C SER A 50 16.98 -5.44 -1.58
N GLU A 51 16.23 -5.34 -0.49
CA GLU A 51 16.73 -5.51 0.88
C GLU A 51 17.30 -6.91 1.10
N GLN A 52 16.65 -7.95 0.63
CA GLN A 52 17.16 -9.34 0.74
C GLN A 52 18.46 -9.57 -0.03
N HIS A 53 18.68 -8.82 -1.12
CA HIS A 53 19.90 -8.93 -1.93
C HIS A 53 20.96 -7.89 -1.55
N GLN A 54 20.77 -7.09 -0.52
CA GLN A 54 21.65 -5.98 -0.14
C GLN A 54 21.95 -5.03 -1.31
N ARG A 55 21.00 -4.86 -2.22
CA ARG A 55 21.08 -3.94 -3.35
C ARG A 55 20.29 -2.68 -3.06
N ASP A 56 20.72 -1.58 -3.65
CA ASP A 56 19.94 -0.34 -3.61
C ASP A 56 18.57 -0.60 -4.28
N PRO A 57 17.43 -0.41 -3.54
CA PRO A 57 16.10 -0.68 -4.05
C PRO A 57 15.75 0.12 -5.31
N PHE A 58 16.53 1.14 -5.61
CA PHE A 58 16.27 2.08 -6.71
C PHE A 58 17.29 1.97 -7.87
N ALA A 59 18.34 1.13 -7.73
CA ALA A 59 19.40 1.01 -8.74
C ALA A 59 18.90 0.41 -10.06
N ASP A 60 18.02 -0.59 -10.02
CA ASP A 60 17.57 -1.36 -11.19
C ASP A 60 16.16 -0.95 -11.71
N GLY A 61 15.57 0.12 -11.16
CA GLY A 61 14.19 0.53 -11.49
C GLY A 61 13.11 -0.36 -10.87
N PHE A 62 11.91 0.19 -10.65
CA PHE A 62 10.78 -0.58 -10.12
C PHE A 62 10.17 -1.49 -11.18
N PRO A 63 9.85 -2.77 -10.85
CA PRO A 63 9.07 -3.64 -11.73
C PRO A 63 7.70 -3.00 -12.00
N GLY A 64 7.44 -2.58 -13.23
CA GLY A 64 6.18 -1.95 -13.67
C GLY A 64 6.19 -0.42 -13.76
N GLY A 65 7.33 0.23 -13.62
CA GLY A 65 7.51 1.65 -13.89
C GLY A 65 8.03 1.89 -15.31
N ASP A 66 7.50 2.92 -15.99
CA ASP A 66 8.02 3.48 -17.23
C ASP A 66 9.54 3.72 -17.08
N ASP A 67 10.35 3.36 -18.08
CA ASP A 67 11.83 3.42 -18.11
C ASP A 67 12.45 4.83 -17.88
N ARG A 68 11.65 5.80 -17.50
CA ARG A 68 12.08 7.13 -17.07
C ARG A 68 12.26 7.18 -15.57
N VAL A 69 13.29 6.51 -15.07
CA VAL A 69 13.68 6.61 -13.65
C VAL A 69 14.10 8.06 -13.37
N SER A 70 13.21 8.80 -12.74
CA SER A 70 13.60 10.12 -12.20
C SER A 70 14.58 9.88 -11.05
N PRO A 71 15.76 10.53 -11.05
CA PRO A 71 16.73 10.40 -9.95
C PRO A 71 16.19 10.89 -8.59
N GLU A 72 15.01 11.51 -8.58
CA GLU A 72 14.32 11.99 -7.36
C GLU A 72 13.38 10.96 -6.73
N ARG A 73 13.10 9.82 -7.39
CA ARG A 73 12.19 8.77 -6.86
C ARG A 73 12.59 8.23 -5.49
N PRO A 74 13.88 7.97 -5.19
CA PRO A 74 14.28 7.51 -3.86
C PRO A 74 13.84 8.43 -2.73
N TYR A 75 13.87 9.74 -2.99
CA TYR A 75 13.49 10.77 -1.99
C TYR A 75 11.98 10.97 -1.84
N MET A 76 11.19 10.44 -2.78
CA MET A 76 9.72 10.56 -2.75
C MET A 76 9.03 9.36 -2.09
N THR A 77 9.72 8.22 -1.98
CA THR A 77 9.17 7.01 -1.38
C THR A 77 9.68 6.87 0.05
N ARG A 78 8.80 7.04 1.01
CA ARG A 78 9.13 6.90 2.44
C ARG A 78 8.86 5.47 2.86
N PHE A 79 9.90 4.75 3.22
CA PHE A 79 9.79 3.39 3.72
C PHE A 79 10.80 3.12 4.83
N PHE A 80 10.55 2.09 5.60
CA PHE A 80 11.50 1.52 6.55
C PHE A 80 11.39 0.00 6.54
N SER A 81 12.47 -0.67 6.87
CA SER A 81 12.52 -2.13 6.97
C SER A 81 13.12 -2.58 8.29
N VAL A 82 12.63 -3.70 8.77
CA VAL A 82 13.15 -4.38 9.97
C VAL A 82 13.39 -5.83 9.62
N THR A 83 14.59 -6.32 9.86
CA THR A 83 14.99 -7.69 9.60
C THR A 83 15.25 -8.41 10.92
N PHE A 84 14.63 -9.56 11.09
CA PHE A 84 14.80 -10.43 12.25
C PHE A 84 15.74 -11.58 11.88
N SER A 85 16.64 -11.92 12.80
CA SER A 85 17.45 -13.14 12.74
C SER A 85 16.62 -14.38 13.04
N ASP A 86 17.14 -15.58 12.71
CA ASP A 86 16.52 -16.88 13.04
C ASP A 86 16.16 -17.04 14.54
N ALA A 87 16.84 -16.33 15.41
CA ALA A 87 16.57 -16.31 16.86
C ALA A 87 15.40 -15.39 17.25
N GLY A 88 14.72 -14.73 16.28
CA GLY A 88 13.66 -13.76 16.55
C GLY A 88 14.17 -12.41 17.10
N THR A 89 15.48 -12.18 17.10
CA THR A 89 16.08 -10.89 17.48
C THR A 89 16.22 -9.99 16.25
N VAL A 90 16.09 -8.67 16.45
CA VAL A 90 16.30 -7.68 15.39
C VAL A 90 17.76 -7.74 14.95
N SER A 91 17.99 -8.02 13.68
CA SER A 91 19.31 -8.05 13.06
C SER A 91 19.68 -6.73 12.42
N HIS A 92 18.72 -6.09 11.75
CA HIS A 92 18.94 -4.84 11.03
C HIS A 92 17.66 -4.01 10.96
N THR A 93 17.81 -2.70 11.10
CA THR A 93 16.71 -1.72 10.90
C THR A 93 17.22 -0.65 9.94
N SER A 94 16.56 -0.50 8.79
CA SER A 94 16.85 0.55 7.83
C SER A 94 15.73 1.59 7.88
N ARG A 95 16.12 2.86 8.11
CA ARG A 95 15.22 4.04 8.17
C ARG A 95 15.71 5.19 7.30
N ASP A 96 16.60 4.93 6.36
CA ASP A 96 17.27 5.95 5.58
C ASP A 96 16.31 6.87 4.82
N TYR A 97 15.08 6.38 4.57
CA TYR A 97 14.05 7.08 3.80
C TYR A 97 12.91 7.63 4.65
N ILE A 98 12.96 7.51 6.00
CA ILE A 98 11.91 8.01 6.89
C ILE A 98 12.50 8.56 8.18
N ALA A 99 12.10 9.77 8.55
CA ALA A 99 12.56 10.44 9.77
C ALA A 99 11.51 10.44 10.90
N SER A 100 10.25 10.08 10.59
CA SER A 100 9.13 10.20 11.53
C SER A 100 8.92 8.98 12.43
N VAL A 101 9.71 7.93 12.27
CA VAL A 101 9.62 6.68 13.06
C VAL A 101 10.95 6.46 13.77
N SER A 102 10.93 6.22 15.07
CA SER A 102 12.13 5.83 15.83
C SER A 102 12.48 4.35 15.60
N ASP A 103 13.70 3.94 15.99
CA ASP A 103 14.11 2.53 15.87
C ASP A 103 13.23 1.62 16.72
N GLU A 104 12.90 2.06 17.92
CA GLU A 104 12.03 1.32 18.86
C GLU A 104 10.61 1.16 18.30
N GLU A 105 10.07 2.23 17.69
CA GLU A 105 8.74 2.17 17.07
C GLU A 105 8.74 1.28 15.82
N ALA A 106 9.80 1.33 15.00
CA ALA A 106 9.93 0.48 13.81
C ALA A 106 9.95 -1.01 14.20
N VAL A 107 10.69 -1.36 15.24
CA VAL A 107 10.75 -2.72 15.78
C VAL A 107 9.39 -3.16 16.30
N GLN A 108 8.72 -2.32 17.12
CA GLN A 108 7.39 -2.61 17.64
C GLN A 108 6.37 -2.83 16.53
N TYR A 109 6.42 -2.02 15.45
CA TYR A 109 5.51 -2.17 14.32
C TYR A 109 5.78 -3.49 13.56
N ALA A 110 7.05 -3.86 13.44
CA ALA A 110 7.44 -5.10 12.77
C ALA A 110 7.02 -6.33 13.57
N GLU A 111 7.22 -6.34 14.89
CA GLU A 111 6.75 -7.42 15.78
C GLU A 111 5.24 -7.61 15.69
N GLU A 112 4.48 -6.52 15.72
CA GLU A 112 3.03 -6.56 15.59
C GLU A 112 2.58 -7.06 14.21
N ALA A 113 3.28 -6.68 13.13
CA ALA A 113 3.01 -7.15 11.79
C ALA A 113 3.25 -8.66 11.64
N VAL A 114 4.35 -9.16 12.21
CA VAL A 114 4.69 -10.59 12.24
C VAL A 114 3.67 -11.36 13.09
N ALA A 115 3.29 -10.86 14.26
CA ALA A 115 2.29 -11.48 15.14
C ALA A 115 0.92 -11.66 14.48
N ARG A 116 0.56 -10.78 13.54
CA ARG A 116 -0.68 -10.89 12.76
C ARG A 116 -0.67 -12.03 11.74
N GLY A 117 0.47 -12.57 11.39
CA GLY A 117 0.63 -13.71 10.49
C GLY A 117 0.12 -13.49 9.06
N ARG A 118 0.08 -12.24 8.58
CA ARG A 118 -0.36 -11.89 7.23
C ARG A 118 0.82 -11.37 6.40
N GLU A 119 0.94 -11.87 5.17
CA GLU A 119 1.97 -11.39 4.24
C GLU A 119 1.82 -9.89 3.95
N PHE A 120 0.59 -9.39 3.80
CA PHE A 120 0.28 -7.99 3.57
C PHE A 120 -0.71 -7.46 4.59
N GLY A 121 -0.56 -6.19 4.99
CA GLY A 121 -1.51 -5.54 5.87
C GLY A 121 -1.34 -4.03 5.97
N PHE A 122 -2.16 -3.44 6.84
CA PHE A 122 -2.03 -2.04 7.26
C PHE A 122 -1.82 -1.98 8.76
N TYR A 123 -0.89 -1.15 9.19
CA TYR A 123 -0.65 -0.84 10.59
C TYR A 123 -0.29 0.62 10.78
N LYS A 124 -1.01 1.31 11.64
CA LYS A 124 -0.83 2.75 11.94
C LYS A 124 -0.69 3.66 10.72
N GLY A 125 -1.38 3.34 9.63
CA GLY A 125 -1.36 4.13 8.39
C GLY A 125 -0.32 3.68 7.37
N TYR A 126 0.58 2.77 7.75
CA TYR A 126 1.57 2.18 6.84
C TYR A 126 1.05 0.89 6.22
N ARG A 127 1.28 0.73 4.93
CA ARG A 127 1.13 -0.56 4.25
C ARG A 127 2.38 -1.37 4.48
N TYR A 128 2.26 -2.64 4.86
CA TYR A 128 3.42 -3.51 5.11
C TYR A 128 3.36 -4.81 4.33
N ILE A 129 4.55 -5.38 4.11
CA ILE A 129 4.76 -6.75 3.65
C ILE A 129 5.69 -7.47 4.61
N VAL A 130 5.36 -8.73 4.92
CA VAL A 130 6.19 -9.64 5.71
C VAL A 130 6.70 -10.74 4.80
N SER A 131 8.01 -10.89 4.68
CA SER A 131 8.64 -12.04 4.06
C SER A 131 9.01 -13.05 5.13
N GLN A 132 8.49 -14.26 5.01
CA GLN A 132 8.82 -15.40 5.88
C GLN A 132 9.70 -16.36 5.07
N GLY A 133 11.01 -16.21 5.18
CA GLY A 133 12.05 -17.10 4.67
C GLY A 133 12.99 -17.51 5.80
N ASP A 134 14.24 -17.86 5.49
CA ASP A 134 15.30 -18.09 6.48
C ASP A 134 15.54 -16.84 7.34
N ILE A 135 15.23 -15.68 6.80
CA ILE A 135 15.30 -14.38 7.47
C ILE A 135 13.92 -13.71 7.31
N VAL A 136 13.32 -13.29 8.43
CA VAL A 136 12.06 -12.56 8.41
C VAL A 136 12.34 -11.07 8.21
N THR A 137 11.90 -10.53 7.08
CA THR A 137 12.02 -9.11 6.77
C THR A 137 10.63 -8.48 6.65
N VAL A 138 10.41 -7.37 7.35
CA VAL A 138 9.18 -6.59 7.29
C VAL A 138 9.51 -5.23 6.69
N VAL A 139 8.81 -4.87 5.63
CA VAL A 139 8.95 -3.58 4.95
C VAL A 139 7.66 -2.80 5.09
N PHE A 140 7.76 -1.53 5.47
CA PHE A 140 6.65 -0.58 5.63
C PHE A 140 6.79 0.57 4.64
N LEU A 141 5.65 0.97 4.04
CA LEU A 141 5.53 2.05 3.05
C LEU A 141 4.44 3.05 3.45
#